data_684d4b054dcbe955f3b6ea8d0c88d0e0
#
_entry.id   684d4b054dcbe955f3b6ea8d0c88d0e0
#
_cell.length_a   1.000
_cell.length_b   1.000
_cell.length_c   1.000
_cell.angle_alpha   90.00
_cell.angle_beta   90.00
_cell.angle_gamma   90.00
#
_symmetry.space_group_name_H-M   'P 1'
#
loop_
_entity.id
_entity.type
_entity.pdbx_description
1 polymer ?
#
loop_
_entity_poly.entity_id
_entity_poly.type
_entity_poly.pdbx_seq_one_letter_code
_entity_poly.pdbx_strand_id
1 'polypeptide(L)'
;MESNQMPKGIPFIIANEFAERFCYYGINAILAIYMTSNLHFGQARATSWQSLFKAGAYFFPLVGAVVSDVFWGKYRTIIVFSMAYVLGCTVLALGPQTPATLAVGLGFIAFGTGGIKPCVSTNVGDQFTSRNQHLIERAFSYFYLSINAGSSISIFFCPVLLKNYGPKAAFGMPAAMMAVATLVFFLGRKRFAVVPPAGKQWLKDILSPAGLKLIGSLLIVYFFVAIFWALWDQSNGQTWTLQATSDLMDKNMGFGFILLPAQIQVVNG
;
A
#
# COMPACT_ATOMS: atom_id res chain seq x y z
N MET A 1 22.46 16.83 21.52
CA MET A 1 21.98 16.05 22.68
C MET A 1 20.89 15.10 22.17
N GLU A 2 21.08 13.80 22.29
CA GLU A 2 20.07 12.79 21.95
C GLU A 2 18.92 12.89 22.96
N SER A 3 17.71 13.05 22.43
CA SER A 3 16.49 13.27 23.23
C SER A 3 15.90 11.94 23.71
N ASN A 4 15.46 11.88 24.97
CA ASN A 4 14.66 10.76 25.52
C ASN A 4 13.18 10.87 25.12
N GLN A 5 12.88 11.56 24.02
CA GLN A 5 11.53 11.81 23.52
C GLN A 5 11.27 11.07 22.21
N MET A 6 10.01 10.98 21.83
CA MET A 6 9.61 10.47 20.52
C MET A 6 10.28 11.27 19.40
N PRO A 7 10.94 10.59 18.43
CA PRO A 7 11.62 11.29 17.34
C PRO A 7 10.67 12.18 16.53
N LYS A 8 11.10 13.38 16.22
CA LYS A 8 10.29 14.40 15.50
C LYS A 8 9.95 13.99 14.07
N GLY A 9 10.62 13.00 13.51
CA GLY A 9 10.34 12.41 12.19
C GLY A 9 9.13 11.50 12.16
N ILE A 10 8.79 10.85 13.28
CA ILE A 10 7.73 9.82 13.36
C ILE A 10 6.38 10.30 12.83
N PRO A 11 5.83 11.48 13.19
CA PRO A 11 4.54 11.93 12.66
C PRO A 11 4.49 12.03 11.13
N PHE A 12 5.59 12.42 10.49
CA PHE A 12 5.67 12.54 9.02
C PHE A 12 5.68 11.17 8.35
N ILE A 13 6.33 10.18 8.98
CA ILE A 13 6.36 8.79 8.49
C ILE A 13 4.96 8.18 8.63
N ILE A 14 4.30 8.36 9.78
CA ILE A 14 2.94 7.88 10.04
C ILE A 14 1.93 8.50 9.08
N ALA A 15 2.02 9.80 8.80
CA ALA A 15 1.15 10.47 7.84
C ALA A 15 1.32 9.92 6.42
N ASN A 16 2.57 9.62 6.02
CA ASN A 16 2.84 9.01 4.72
C ASN A 16 2.28 7.60 4.63
N GLU A 17 2.43 6.78 5.67
CA GLU A 17 1.87 5.43 5.73
C GLU A 17 0.35 5.45 5.69
N PHE A 18 -0.30 6.31 6.49
CA PHE A 18 -1.75 6.46 6.46
C PHE A 18 -2.28 6.72 5.04
N ALA A 19 -1.68 7.68 4.34
CA ALA A 19 -2.11 8.03 2.99
C ALA A 19 -1.84 6.91 1.99
N GLU A 20 -0.68 6.24 2.07
CA GLU A 20 -0.37 5.11 1.19
C GLU A 20 -1.36 3.97 1.40
N ARG A 21 -1.67 3.61 2.66
CA ARG A 21 -2.66 2.58 2.97
C ARG A 21 -4.05 2.99 2.50
N PHE A 22 -4.46 4.24 2.75
CA PHE A 22 -5.71 4.77 2.22
C PHE A 22 -5.79 4.59 0.71
N CYS A 23 -4.75 4.97 -0.02
CA CYS A 23 -4.72 4.85 -1.47
C CYS A 23 -4.78 3.40 -1.94
N TYR A 24 -3.94 2.54 -1.39
CA TYR A 24 -3.83 1.13 -1.80
C TYR A 24 -5.14 0.37 -1.58
N TYR A 25 -5.68 0.42 -0.36
CA TYR A 25 -6.90 -0.31 -0.02
C TYR A 25 -8.14 0.29 -0.67
N GLY A 26 -8.21 1.62 -0.80
CA GLY A 26 -9.30 2.29 -1.50
C GLY A 26 -9.37 1.93 -2.97
N ILE A 27 -8.23 1.94 -3.67
CA ILE A 27 -8.14 1.50 -5.07
C ILE A 27 -8.47 0.02 -5.19
N ASN A 28 -7.90 -0.81 -4.34
CA ASN A 28 -8.16 -2.26 -4.37
C ASN A 28 -9.64 -2.58 -4.19
N ALA A 29 -10.34 -1.87 -3.31
CA ALA A 29 -11.76 -2.07 -3.04
C ALA A 29 -12.65 -1.77 -4.26
N ILE A 30 -12.35 -0.70 -5.00
CA ILE A 30 -13.17 -0.28 -6.14
C ILE A 30 -12.78 -0.93 -7.46
N LEU A 31 -11.59 -1.55 -7.54
CA LEU A 31 -10.97 -1.95 -8.81
C LEU A 31 -11.81 -2.98 -9.57
N ALA A 32 -12.34 -4.01 -8.87
CA ALA A 32 -13.18 -5.03 -9.48
C ALA A 32 -14.47 -4.42 -10.08
N ILE A 33 -15.13 -3.54 -9.32
CA ILE A 33 -16.36 -2.86 -9.77
C ILE A 33 -16.06 -1.91 -10.94
N TYR A 34 -14.97 -1.14 -10.85
CA TYR A 34 -14.56 -0.26 -11.94
C TYR A 34 -14.29 -1.05 -13.23
N MET A 35 -13.59 -2.17 -13.16
CA MET A 35 -13.29 -2.99 -14.34
C MET A 35 -14.55 -3.60 -14.97
N THR A 36 -15.49 -4.08 -14.14
CA THR A 36 -16.70 -4.73 -14.64
C THR A 36 -17.74 -3.73 -15.11
N SER A 37 -17.99 -2.65 -14.36
CA SER A 37 -19.05 -1.70 -14.65
C SER A 37 -18.64 -0.58 -15.62
N ASN A 38 -17.39 -0.10 -15.55
CA ASN A 38 -16.93 1.02 -16.38
C ASN A 38 -16.14 0.57 -17.62
N LEU A 39 -15.31 -0.47 -17.49
CA LEU A 39 -14.52 -1.01 -18.60
C LEU A 39 -15.17 -2.21 -19.28
N HIS A 40 -16.31 -2.67 -18.76
CA HIS A 40 -17.08 -3.82 -19.29
C HIS A 40 -16.24 -5.11 -19.41
N PHE A 41 -15.29 -5.33 -18.47
CA PHE A 41 -14.57 -6.57 -18.40
C PHE A 41 -15.48 -7.70 -17.87
N GLY A 42 -15.34 -8.89 -18.44
CA GLY A 42 -15.91 -10.08 -17.81
C GLY A 42 -15.23 -10.34 -16.45
N GLN A 43 -15.94 -11.00 -15.53
CA GLN A 43 -15.45 -11.26 -14.17
C GLN A 43 -14.07 -11.94 -14.13
N ALA A 44 -13.86 -12.96 -14.98
CA ALA A 44 -12.58 -13.66 -15.07
C ALA A 44 -11.42 -12.72 -15.45
N ARG A 45 -11.65 -11.81 -16.42
CA ARG A 45 -10.65 -10.83 -16.83
C ARG A 45 -10.38 -9.81 -15.72
N ALA A 46 -11.42 -9.31 -15.05
CA ALA A 46 -11.26 -8.38 -13.92
C ALA A 46 -10.46 -9.03 -12.78
N THR A 47 -10.77 -10.29 -12.45
CA THR A 47 -10.02 -11.07 -11.46
C THR A 47 -8.53 -11.20 -11.83
N SER A 48 -8.23 -11.56 -13.07
CA SER A 48 -6.84 -11.70 -13.55
C SER A 48 -6.07 -10.39 -13.45
N TRP A 49 -6.67 -9.28 -13.83
CA TRP A 49 -6.03 -7.95 -13.75
C TRP A 49 -5.76 -7.52 -12.31
N GLN A 50 -6.72 -7.74 -11.40
CA GLN A 50 -6.54 -7.41 -9.99
C GLN A 50 -5.48 -8.30 -9.34
N SER A 51 -5.45 -9.59 -9.66
CA SER A 51 -4.41 -10.51 -9.18
C SER A 51 -3.03 -10.13 -9.70
N LEU A 52 -2.91 -9.71 -10.97
CA LEU A 52 -1.66 -9.23 -11.55
C LEU A 52 -1.18 -7.93 -10.87
N PHE A 53 -2.08 -6.99 -10.61
CA PHE A 53 -1.78 -5.79 -9.85
C PHE A 53 -1.25 -6.10 -8.45
N LYS A 54 -1.93 -7.00 -7.71
CA LYS A 54 -1.49 -7.45 -6.39
C LYS A 54 -0.13 -8.14 -6.45
N ALA A 55 0.06 -9.06 -7.40
CA ALA A 55 1.36 -9.72 -7.61
C ALA A 55 2.48 -8.70 -7.83
N GLY A 56 2.25 -7.67 -8.65
CA GLY A 56 3.18 -6.56 -8.82
C GLY A 56 3.45 -5.79 -7.53
N ALA A 57 2.39 -5.44 -6.78
CA ALA A 57 2.50 -4.72 -5.51
C ALA A 57 3.25 -5.50 -4.40
N TYR A 58 3.37 -6.83 -4.53
CA TYR A 58 4.17 -7.68 -3.64
C TYR A 58 5.56 -8.03 -4.23
N PHE A 59 5.71 -7.98 -5.54
CA PHE A 59 7.00 -8.19 -6.21
C PHE A 59 7.92 -6.95 -6.13
N PHE A 60 7.40 -5.76 -6.44
CA PHE A 60 8.19 -4.53 -6.46
C PHE A 60 8.82 -4.12 -5.11
N PRO A 61 8.34 -4.53 -3.93
CA PRO A 61 9.06 -4.36 -2.67
C PRO A 61 10.48 -4.93 -2.66
N LEU A 62 10.73 -6.01 -3.39
CA LEU A 62 12.09 -6.55 -3.55
C LEU A 62 12.98 -5.55 -4.31
N VAL A 63 12.45 -4.97 -5.38
CA VAL A 63 13.16 -3.94 -6.16
C VAL A 63 13.38 -2.68 -5.32
N GLY A 64 12.34 -2.24 -4.60
CA GLY A 64 12.41 -1.07 -3.72
C GLY A 64 13.43 -1.22 -2.60
N ALA A 65 13.52 -2.40 -1.97
CA ALA A 65 14.52 -2.69 -0.95
C ALA A 65 15.95 -2.61 -1.52
N VAL A 66 16.19 -3.22 -2.69
CA VAL A 66 17.50 -3.16 -3.35
C VAL A 66 17.86 -1.71 -3.73
N VAL A 67 16.93 -0.95 -4.30
CA VAL A 67 17.16 0.47 -4.65
C VAL A 67 17.47 1.29 -3.41
N SER A 68 16.75 1.06 -2.31
CA SER A 68 16.95 1.75 -1.05
C SER A 68 18.29 1.41 -0.41
N ASP A 69 18.58 0.11 -0.26
CA ASP A 69 19.69 -0.32 0.59
C ASP A 69 21.03 -0.29 -0.15
N VAL A 70 21.00 -0.41 -1.51
CA VAL A 70 22.22 -0.40 -2.32
C VAL A 70 22.54 0.99 -2.89
N PHE A 71 21.52 1.76 -3.33
CA PHE A 71 21.78 2.93 -4.17
C PHE A 71 21.37 4.28 -3.54
N TRP A 72 20.10 4.45 -3.14
CA TRP A 72 19.55 5.80 -2.88
C TRP A 72 19.34 6.14 -1.42
N GLY A 73 19.27 5.13 -0.55
CA GLY A 73 18.82 5.29 0.83
C GLY A 73 17.30 5.47 0.93
N LYS A 74 16.75 5.20 2.11
CA LYS A 74 15.30 5.12 2.34
C LYS A 74 14.55 6.40 1.99
N TYR A 75 15.05 7.55 2.41
CA TYR A 75 14.37 8.82 2.19
C TYR A 75 14.13 9.12 0.69
N ARG A 76 15.17 9.01 -0.13
CA ARG A 76 15.06 9.29 -1.59
C ARG A 76 14.16 8.27 -2.27
N THR A 77 14.28 7.00 -1.89
CA THR A 77 13.43 5.92 -2.40
C THR A 77 11.97 6.20 -2.11
N ILE A 78 11.60 6.53 -0.87
CA ILE A 78 10.22 6.86 -0.51
C ILE A 78 9.70 8.01 -1.38
N ILE A 79 10.44 9.11 -1.53
CA ILE A 79 9.98 10.27 -2.33
C ILE A 79 9.75 9.90 -3.78
N VAL A 80 10.72 9.27 -4.44
CA VAL A 80 10.63 8.95 -5.88
C VAL A 80 9.48 7.96 -6.15
N PHE A 81 9.37 6.93 -5.33
CA PHE A 81 8.31 5.95 -5.49
C PHE A 81 6.92 6.50 -5.11
N SER A 82 6.84 7.43 -4.14
CA SER A 82 5.61 8.17 -3.87
C SER A 82 5.18 9.03 -5.05
N MET A 83 6.10 9.67 -5.75
CA MET A 83 5.79 10.43 -6.97
C MET A 83 5.27 9.52 -8.10
N ALA A 84 5.87 8.34 -8.28
CA ALA A 84 5.36 7.34 -9.23
C ALA A 84 3.93 6.89 -8.85
N TYR A 85 3.67 6.70 -7.56
CA TYR A 85 2.34 6.37 -7.06
C TYR A 85 1.31 7.47 -7.36
N VAL A 86 1.64 8.72 -7.06
CA VAL A 86 0.79 9.89 -7.40
C VAL A 86 0.50 9.93 -8.89
N LEU A 87 1.52 9.72 -9.72
CA LEU A 87 1.36 9.69 -11.18
C LEU A 87 0.38 8.58 -11.60
N GLY A 88 0.52 7.38 -11.07
CA GLY A 88 -0.38 6.26 -11.37
C GLY A 88 -1.83 6.56 -11.01
N CYS A 89 -2.09 7.09 -9.81
CA CYS A 89 -3.42 7.51 -9.38
C CYS A 89 -3.98 8.64 -10.26
N THR A 90 -3.15 9.60 -10.66
CA THR A 90 -3.52 10.71 -11.52
C THR A 90 -3.90 10.23 -12.93
N VAL A 91 -3.14 9.26 -13.47
CA VAL A 91 -3.44 8.62 -14.75
C VAL A 91 -4.82 7.94 -14.71
N LEU A 92 -5.13 7.23 -13.62
CA LEU A 92 -6.45 6.59 -13.45
C LEU A 92 -7.59 7.62 -13.28
N ALA A 93 -7.32 8.74 -12.61
CA ALA A 93 -8.32 9.78 -12.36
C ALA A 93 -8.64 10.62 -13.59
N LEU A 94 -7.63 11.00 -14.37
CA LEU A 94 -7.74 11.98 -15.45
C LEU A 94 -7.68 11.36 -16.85
N GLY A 95 -7.11 10.17 -16.99
CA GLY A 95 -6.99 9.49 -18.27
C GLY A 95 -8.32 8.95 -18.80
N PRO A 96 -8.37 8.59 -20.10
CA PRO A 96 -9.53 7.95 -20.68
C PRO A 96 -9.78 6.57 -20.03
N GLN A 97 -11.05 6.17 -19.92
CA GLN A 97 -11.42 4.88 -19.32
C GLN A 97 -11.15 3.75 -20.32
N THR A 98 -9.89 3.36 -20.42
CA THR A 98 -9.42 2.29 -21.33
C THR A 98 -8.58 1.27 -20.60
N PRO A 99 -8.48 0.04 -21.14
CA PRO A 99 -7.55 -0.98 -20.59
C PRO A 99 -6.10 -0.52 -20.56
N ALA A 100 -5.66 0.29 -21.53
CA ALA A 100 -4.30 0.82 -21.57
C ALA A 100 -4.03 1.80 -20.43
N THR A 101 -4.96 2.73 -20.17
CA THR A 101 -4.88 3.65 -19.03
C THR A 101 -4.86 2.89 -17.70
N LEU A 102 -5.69 1.84 -17.58
CA LEU A 102 -5.70 0.98 -16.41
C LEU A 102 -4.33 0.31 -16.20
N ALA A 103 -3.75 -0.28 -17.26
CA ALA A 103 -2.44 -0.94 -17.19
C ALA A 103 -1.34 0.02 -16.73
N VAL A 104 -1.27 1.20 -17.34
CA VAL A 104 -0.26 2.22 -17.01
C VAL A 104 -0.44 2.72 -15.59
N GLY A 105 -1.67 3.08 -15.20
CA GLY A 105 -1.97 3.57 -13.86
C GLY A 105 -1.64 2.55 -12.78
N LEU A 106 -2.13 1.31 -12.92
CA LEU A 106 -1.86 0.23 -11.96
C LEU A 106 -0.36 -0.16 -11.93
N GLY A 107 0.33 -0.11 -13.07
CA GLY A 107 1.77 -0.34 -13.15
C GLY A 107 2.56 0.67 -12.31
N PHE A 108 2.25 1.97 -12.46
CA PHE A 108 2.88 3.02 -11.65
C PHE A 108 2.53 2.90 -10.16
N ILE A 109 1.29 2.52 -9.81
CA ILE A 109 0.87 2.32 -8.42
C ILE A 109 1.59 1.12 -7.82
N ALA A 110 1.65 -0.03 -8.52
CA ALA A 110 2.35 -1.22 -8.06
C ALA A 110 3.86 -0.96 -7.87
N PHE A 111 4.48 -0.26 -8.80
CA PHE A 111 5.86 0.19 -8.69
C PHE A 111 6.03 1.12 -7.48
N GLY A 112 5.20 2.15 -7.35
CA GLY A 112 5.26 3.12 -6.26
C GLY A 112 5.11 2.50 -4.88
N THR A 113 4.07 1.68 -4.66
CA THR A 113 3.88 0.98 -3.37
C THR A 113 5.04 0.03 -3.06
N GLY A 114 5.65 -0.56 -4.11
CA GLY A 114 6.81 -1.43 -3.98
C GLY A 114 8.01 -0.76 -3.32
N GLY A 115 8.32 0.48 -3.68
CA GLY A 115 9.42 1.22 -3.05
C GLY A 115 9.08 1.77 -1.67
N ILE A 116 7.82 2.11 -1.43
CA ILE A 116 7.38 2.71 -0.16
C ILE A 116 7.33 1.66 0.95
N LYS A 117 6.67 0.54 0.73
CA LYS A 117 6.42 -0.51 1.75
C LYS A 117 7.65 -0.93 2.56
N PRO A 118 8.76 -1.39 1.94
CA PRO A 118 9.92 -1.84 2.71
C PRO A 118 10.65 -0.69 3.40
N CYS A 119 10.60 0.52 2.81
CA CYS A 119 11.38 1.65 3.29
C CYS A 119 10.72 2.38 4.45
N VAL A 120 9.38 2.51 4.46
CA VAL A 120 8.68 3.30 5.48
C VAL A 120 8.75 2.64 6.85
N SER A 121 8.47 1.34 6.96
CA SER A 121 8.53 0.60 8.23
C SER A 121 9.94 0.55 8.80
N THR A 122 10.95 0.30 7.96
CA THR A 122 12.36 0.31 8.38
C THR A 122 12.83 1.71 8.75
N ASN A 123 12.33 2.76 8.06
CA ASN A 123 12.63 4.15 8.40
C ASN A 123 12.08 4.55 9.78
N VAL A 124 10.97 3.95 10.25
CA VAL A 124 10.50 4.13 11.64
C VAL A 124 11.59 3.68 12.62
N GLY A 125 12.14 2.47 12.45
CA GLY A 125 13.19 1.94 13.31
C GLY A 125 14.45 2.81 13.32
N ASP A 126 14.86 3.33 12.16
CA ASP A 126 16.06 4.16 12.00
C ASP A 126 16.00 5.50 12.78
N GLN A 127 14.80 5.94 13.19
CA GLN A 127 14.63 7.18 13.94
C GLN A 127 15.04 7.03 15.41
N PHE A 128 15.21 5.79 15.90
CA PHE A 128 15.47 5.52 17.31
C PHE A 128 16.95 5.28 17.58
N THR A 129 17.38 5.73 18.76
CA THR A 129 18.72 5.50 19.32
C THR A 129 18.60 4.70 20.61
N SER A 130 19.72 4.25 21.20
CA SER A 130 19.73 3.53 22.47
C SER A 130 18.98 4.23 23.62
N ARG A 131 18.91 5.58 23.59
CA ARG A 131 18.27 6.38 24.64
C ARG A 131 16.75 6.40 24.58
N ASN A 132 16.16 6.32 23.39
CA ASN A 132 14.71 6.37 23.20
C ASN A 132 14.12 5.09 22.61
N GLN A 133 14.91 4.00 22.60
CA GLN A 133 14.48 2.72 22.05
C GLN A 133 13.25 2.14 22.77
N HIS A 134 13.04 2.46 24.04
CA HIS A 134 11.85 2.08 24.80
C HIS A 134 10.54 2.66 24.23
N LEU A 135 10.60 3.68 23.35
CA LEU A 135 9.45 4.25 22.68
C LEU A 135 9.12 3.60 21.32
N ILE A 136 9.96 2.67 20.85
CA ILE A 136 9.82 2.07 19.52
C ILE A 136 8.50 1.31 19.38
N GLU A 137 8.09 0.56 20.41
CA GLU A 137 6.83 -0.19 20.43
C GLU A 137 5.62 0.76 20.29
N ARG A 138 5.68 1.90 20.97
CA ARG A 138 4.64 2.93 20.88
C ARG A 138 4.58 3.56 19.48
N ALA A 139 5.72 3.79 18.84
CA ALA A 139 5.77 4.30 17.47
C ALA A 139 5.17 3.30 16.49
N PHE A 140 5.49 2.00 16.62
CA PHE A 140 4.88 0.96 15.80
C PHE A 140 3.39 0.79 16.09
N SER A 141 2.92 0.98 17.31
CA SER A 141 1.49 1.00 17.63
C SER A 141 0.75 2.10 16.86
N TYR A 142 1.30 3.32 16.82
CA TYR A 142 0.74 4.40 15.99
C TYR A 142 0.84 4.11 14.49
N PHE A 143 1.91 3.48 14.06
CA PHE A 143 2.12 3.07 12.68
C PHE A 143 1.03 2.06 12.24
N TYR A 144 0.78 1.01 13.03
CA TYR A 144 -0.29 0.04 12.76
C TYR A 144 -1.68 0.65 12.85
N LEU A 145 -1.91 1.57 13.80
CA LEU A 145 -3.17 2.31 13.86
C LEU A 145 -3.40 3.11 12.59
N SER A 146 -2.36 3.74 12.03
CA SER A 146 -2.47 4.49 10.78
C SER A 146 -2.78 3.60 9.57
N ILE A 147 -2.22 2.38 9.52
CA ILE A 147 -2.53 1.38 8.50
C ILE A 147 -4.02 1.02 8.55
N ASN A 148 -4.51 0.63 9.74
CA ASN A 148 -5.89 0.20 9.92
C ASN A 148 -6.89 1.35 9.69
N ALA A 149 -6.60 2.53 10.19
CA ALA A 149 -7.43 3.70 9.97
C ALA A 149 -7.49 4.09 8.48
N GLY A 150 -6.34 4.15 7.80
CA GLY A 150 -6.28 4.45 6.38
C GLY A 150 -7.04 3.44 5.52
N SER A 151 -6.84 2.14 5.78
CA SER A 151 -7.52 1.07 5.05
C SER A 151 -9.03 1.09 5.28
N SER A 152 -9.49 1.11 6.54
CA SER A 152 -10.92 1.07 6.86
C SER A 152 -11.67 2.29 6.30
N ILE A 153 -11.12 3.48 6.49
CA ILE A 153 -11.72 4.71 5.95
C ILE A 153 -11.82 4.63 4.41
N SER A 154 -10.76 4.21 3.74
CA SER A 154 -10.74 4.18 2.27
C SER A 154 -11.67 3.14 1.68
N ILE A 155 -11.74 1.93 2.26
CA ILE A 155 -12.66 0.87 1.83
C ILE A 155 -14.11 1.33 1.95
N PHE A 156 -14.41 2.20 2.91
CA PHE A 156 -15.73 2.78 3.08
C PHE A 156 -16.01 3.92 2.10
N PHE A 157 -15.07 4.87 1.96
CA PHE A 157 -15.28 6.09 1.19
C PHE A 157 -15.10 5.92 -0.32
N CYS A 158 -14.09 5.17 -0.79
CA CYS A 158 -13.82 5.06 -2.22
C CYS A 158 -14.99 4.46 -3.03
N PRO A 159 -15.70 3.42 -2.55
CA PRO A 159 -16.90 2.91 -3.25
C PRO A 159 -18.03 3.94 -3.35
N VAL A 160 -18.22 4.76 -2.31
CA VAL A 160 -19.20 5.86 -2.33
C VAL A 160 -18.83 6.91 -3.36
N LEU A 161 -17.55 7.28 -3.44
CA LEU A 161 -17.05 8.21 -4.47
C LEU A 161 -17.25 7.64 -5.88
N LEU A 162 -16.94 6.35 -6.08
CA LEU A 162 -17.13 5.71 -7.38
C LEU A 162 -18.60 5.71 -7.81
N LYS A 163 -19.51 5.37 -6.89
CA LYS A 163 -20.94 5.30 -7.16
C LYS A 163 -21.54 6.67 -7.48
N ASN A 164 -21.22 7.69 -6.66
CA ASN A 164 -21.92 8.98 -6.71
C ASN A 164 -21.23 10.02 -7.62
N TYR A 165 -19.91 9.95 -7.76
CA TYR A 165 -19.10 10.95 -8.47
C TYR A 165 -18.25 10.36 -9.59
N GLY A 166 -18.29 9.03 -9.75
CA GLY A 166 -17.59 8.31 -10.82
C GLY A 166 -16.09 8.13 -10.61
N PRO A 167 -15.41 7.53 -11.62
CA PRO A 167 -14.00 7.15 -11.52
C PRO A 167 -13.05 8.31 -11.22
N LYS A 168 -13.31 9.49 -11.79
CA LYS A 168 -12.50 10.71 -11.56
C LYS A 168 -12.34 11.02 -10.07
N ALA A 169 -13.44 11.01 -9.32
CA ALA A 169 -13.42 11.29 -7.89
C ALA A 169 -12.80 10.12 -7.10
N ALA A 170 -13.17 8.89 -7.47
CA ALA A 170 -12.72 7.69 -6.77
C ALA A 170 -11.22 7.44 -6.85
N PHE A 171 -10.57 7.76 -7.97
CA PHE A 171 -9.11 7.70 -8.13
C PHE A 171 -8.42 9.03 -7.82
N GLY A 172 -9.11 10.16 -7.99
CA GLY A 172 -8.58 11.49 -7.73
C GLY A 172 -8.35 11.79 -6.26
N MET A 173 -9.22 11.30 -5.37
CA MET A 173 -9.03 11.46 -3.93
C MET A 173 -7.77 10.72 -3.42
N PRO A 174 -7.53 9.45 -3.73
CA PRO A 174 -6.24 8.79 -3.47
C PRO A 174 -5.04 9.56 -4.04
N ALA A 175 -5.13 10.06 -5.28
CA ALA A 175 -4.06 10.85 -5.89
C ALA A 175 -3.73 12.09 -5.06
N ALA A 176 -4.75 12.85 -4.66
CA ALA A 176 -4.58 14.05 -3.83
C ALA A 176 -4.00 13.71 -2.44
N MET A 177 -4.53 12.67 -1.79
CA MET A 177 -4.04 12.20 -0.50
C MET A 177 -2.56 11.84 -0.56
N MET A 178 -2.15 11.05 -1.57
CA MET A 178 -0.76 10.65 -1.73
C MET A 178 0.16 11.82 -2.08
N ALA A 179 -0.32 12.79 -2.89
CA ALA A 179 0.44 13.99 -3.20
C ALA A 179 0.68 14.84 -1.95
N VAL A 180 -0.36 15.06 -1.13
CA VAL A 180 -0.23 15.78 0.15
C VAL A 180 0.73 15.05 1.10
N ALA A 181 0.60 13.73 1.23
CA ALA A 181 1.48 12.94 2.10
C ALA A 181 2.94 12.99 1.63
N THR A 182 3.18 12.92 0.32
CA THR A 182 4.52 13.06 -0.26
C THR A 182 5.11 14.44 0.06
N LEU A 183 4.30 15.50 -0.05
CA LEU A 183 4.71 16.85 0.32
C LEU A 183 5.01 16.97 1.82
N VAL A 184 4.14 16.44 2.68
CA VAL A 184 4.34 16.41 4.14
C VAL A 184 5.63 15.67 4.49
N PHE A 185 5.86 14.51 3.89
CA PHE A 185 7.09 13.74 4.08
C PHE A 185 8.32 14.52 3.61
N PHE A 186 8.26 15.19 2.45
CA PHE A 186 9.33 16.06 1.97
C PHE A 186 9.62 17.24 2.92
N LEU A 187 8.58 17.87 3.48
CA LEU A 187 8.75 18.95 4.46
C LEU A 187 9.41 18.46 5.75
N GLY A 188 9.19 17.21 6.11
CA GLY A 188 9.82 16.52 7.24
C GLY A 188 11.31 16.22 7.07
N ARG A 189 11.92 16.41 5.90
CA ARG A 189 13.27 15.94 5.53
C ARG A 189 14.40 16.30 6.49
N LYS A 190 14.31 17.45 7.16
CA LYS A 190 15.32 17.91 8.13
C LYS A 190 15.17 17.27 9.52
N ARG A 191 14.13 16.47 9.73
CA ARG A 191 13.80 15.84 11.02
C ARG A 191 14.06 14.33 11.03
N PHE A 192 14.40 13.76 9.87
CA PHE A 192 14.72 12.34 9.77
C PHE A 192 16.17 12.07 10.12
N ALA A 193 16.41 11.01 10.87
CA ALA A 193 17.70 10.36 10.90
C ALA A 193 17.92 9.68 9.53
N VAL A 194 18.98 10.06 8.84
CA VAL A 194 19.29 9.53 7.51
C VAL A 194 20.37 8.47 7.66
N VAL A 195 20.00 7.23 7.37
CA VAL A 195 20.94 6.11 7.28
C VAL A 195 21.42 6.02 5.84
N PRO A 196 22.72 6.11 5.58
CA PRO A 196 23.25 5.96 4.21
C PRO A 196 23.04 4.53 3.69
N PRO A 197 22.93 4.33 2.36
CA PRO A 197 22.83 3.00 1.79
C PRO A 197 24.10 2.18 2.07
N ALA A 198 23.93 0.88 2.33
CA ALA A 198 25.05 -0.03 2.59
C ALA A 198 25.86 -0.36 1.31
N GLY A 199 25.34 -0.03 0.15
CA GLY A 199 26.02 -0.20 -1.12
C GLY A 199 26.27 -1.66 -1.46
N LYS A 200 27.42 -1.92 -2.13
CA LYS A 200 27.79 -3.28 -2.56
C LYS A 200 28.00 -4.26 -1.39
N GLN A 201 28.21 -3.77 -0.18
CA GLN A 201 28.39 -4.63 1.00
C GLN A 201 27.11 -5.41 1.30
N TRP A 202 25.94 -4.77 1.18
CA TRP A 202 24.64 -5.42 1.33
C TRP A 202 24.48 -6.67 0.44
N LEU A 203 24.88 -6.56 -0.83
CA LEU A 203 24.85 -7.70 -1.76
C LEU A 203 25.79 -8.82 -1.34
N LYS A 204 26.99 -8.47 -0.87
CA LYS A 204 27.96 -9.47 -0.37
C LYS A 204 27.44 -10.20 0.86
N ASP A 205 26.81 -9.48 1.78
CA ASP A 205 26.27 -10.07 3.02
C ASP A 205 25.11 -11.02 2.72
N ILE A 206 24.20 -10.65 1.82
CA ILE A 206 23.08 -11.50 1.40
C ILE A 206 23.54 -12.74 0.65
N LEU A 207 24.52 -12.60 -0.27
CA LEU A 207 25.06 -13.71 -1.04
C LEU A 207 26.11 -14.53 -0.30
N SER A 208 26.44 -14.16 0.94
CA SER A 208 27.31 -14.97 1.81
C SER A 208 26.68 -16.31 2.15
N PRO A 209 27.47 -17.34 2.50
CA PRO A 209 26.94 -18.64 2.94
C PRO A 209 25.96 -18.52 4.11
N ALA A 210 26.22 -17.59 5.04
CA ALA A 210 25.34 -17.30 6.17
C ALA A 210 24.02 -16.65 5.72
N GLY A 211 24.10 -15.66 4.81
CA GLY A 211 22.94 -15.01 4.20
C GLY A 211 22.05 -15.98 3.44
N LEU A 212 22.65 -16.81 2.58
CA LEU A 212 21.91 -17.82 1.81
C LEU A 212 21.26 -18.88 2.72
N LYS A 213 21.92 -19.30 3.79
CA LYS A 213 21.32 -20.20 4.79
C LYS A 213 20.11 -19.56 5.47
N LEU A 214 20.21 -18.29 5.84
CA LEU A 214 19.10 -17.53 6.43
C LEU A 214 17.93 -17.42 5.46
N ILE A 215 18.19 -17.05 4.20
CA ILE A 215 17.16 -16.99 3.16
C ILE A 215 16.49 -18.34 2.96
N GLY A 216 17.26 -19.43 2.89
CA GLY A 216 16.74 -20.78 2.74
C GLY A 216 15.80 -21.18 3.89
N SER A 217 16.15 -20.84 5.14
CA SER A 217 15.28 -21.11 6.30
C SER A 217 13.99 -20.27 6.26
N LEU A 218 14.06 -19.01 5.82
CA LEU A 218 12.90 -18.15 5.67
C LEU A 218 11.97 -18.62 4.54
N LEU A 219 12.51 -19.13 3.44
CA LEU A 219 11.70 -19.63 2.32
C LEU A 219 10.78 -20.77 2.75
N ILE A 220 11.19 -21.63 3.64
CA ILE A 220 10.36 -22.71 4.20
C ILE A 220 9.14 -22.11 4.93
N VAL A 221 9.37 -21.11 5.78
CA VAL A 221 8.29 -20.41 6.51
C VAL A 221 7.37 -19.70 5.53
N TYR A 222 7.93 -18.96 4.56
CA TYR A 222 7.14 -18.22 3.57
C TYR A 222 6.33 -19.12 2.65
N PHE A 223 6.73 -20.35 2.41
CA PHE A 223 5.91 -21.32 1.69
C PHE A 223 4.56 -21.57 2.38
N PHE A 224 4.56 -21.82 3.69
CA PHE A 224 3.32 -21.99 4.44
C PHE A 224 2.52 -20.68 4.57
N VAL A 225 3.20 -19.56 4.75
CA VAL A 225 2.59 -18.23 4.79
C VAL A 225 1.91 -17.89 3.45
N ALA A 226 2.48 -18.31 2.32
CA ALA A 226 1.88 -18.08 1.01
C ALA A 226 0.54 -18.81 0.86
N ILE A 227 0.41 -20.04 1.39
CA ILE A 227 -0.85 -20.78 1.39
C ILE A 227 -1.91 -20.04 2.21
N PHE A 228 -1.56 -19.57 3.41
CA PHE A 228 -2.44 -18.76 4.25
C PHE A 228 -2.93 -17.50 3.51
N TRP A 229 -2.02 -16.74 2.89
CA TRP A 229 -2.38 -15.53 2.17
C TRP A 229 -3.20 -15.79 0.91
N ALA A 230 -3.01 -16.93 0.24
CA ALA A 230 -3.85 -17.31 -0.88
C ALA A 230 -5.32 -17.55 -0.47
N LEU A 231 -5.53 -18.16 0.70
CA LEU A 231 -6.87 -18.34 1.27
C LEU A 231 -7.45 -17.00 1.77
N TRP A 232 -6.65 -16.20 2.45
CA TRP A 232 -7.05 -14.88 2.93
C TRP A 232 -7.47 -13.94 1.80
N ASP A 233 -6.80 -14.01 0.65
CA ASP A 233 -7.09 -13.15 -0.50
C ASP A 233 -8.46 -13.43 -1.13
N GLN A 234 -9.06 -14.61 -0.92
CA GLN A 234 -10.42 -14.89 -1.36
C GLN A 234 -11.44 -13.96 -0.68
N SER A 235 -11.26 -13.65 0.59
CA SER A 235 -12.15 -12.77 1.35
C SER A 235 -11.80 -11.30 1.19
N ASN A 236 -10.52 -10.94 1.21
CA ASN A 236 -10.04 -9.56 1.05
C ASN A 236 -9.85 -9.13 -0.42
N GLY A 237 -10.07 -10.04 -1.35
CA GLY A 237 -9.95 -9.79 -2.77
C GLY A 237 -11.27 -9.46 -3.45
N GLN A 238 -11.26 -9.66 -4.75
CA GLN A 238 -12.42 -9.41 -5.58
C GLN A 238 -13.54 -10.46 -5.43
N THR A 239 -13.26 -11.67 -4.92
CA THR A 239 -14.22 -12.76 -4.87
C THR A 239 -15.46 -12.37 -4.10
N TRP A 240 -15.34 -11.92 -2.87
CA TRP A 240 -16.48 -11.46 -2.08
C TRP A 240 -17.12 -10.19 -2.65
N THR A 241 -16.32 -9.27 -3.18
CA THR A 241 -16.83 -8.07 -3.84
C THR A 241 -17.72 -8.42 -5.04
N LEU A 242 -17.29 -9.35 -5.90
CA LEU A 242 -18.07 -9.80 -7.05
C LEU A 242 -19.28 -10.62 -6.62
N GLN A 243 -19.17 -11.46 -5.61
CA GLN A 243 -20.32 -12.19 -5.05
C GLN A 243 -21.35 -11.21 -4.48
N ALA A 244 -20.94 -10.14 -3.83
CA ALA A 244 -21.81 -9.10 -3.31
C ALA A 244 -22.52 -8.25 -4.38
N THR A 245 -22.15 -8.38 -5.68
CA THR A 245 -22.94 -7.80 -6.76
C THR A 245 -24.22 -8.59 -7.05
N SER A 246 -24.33 -9.83 -6.58
CA SER A 246 -25.54 -10.66 -6.74
C SER A 246 -26.71 -10.08 -5.95
N ASP A 247 -27.90 -10.12 -6.54
CA ASP A 247 -29.17 -9.75 -5.90
C ASP A 247 -29.60 -10.75 -4.81
N LEU A 248 -29.01 -11.96 -4.81
CA LEU A 248 -29.30 -13.00 -3.82
C LEU A 248 -28.62 -12.72 -2.46
N MET A 249 -27.63 -11.82 -2.43
CA MET A 249 -26.95 -11.46 -1.20
C MET A 249 -27.64 -10.29 -0.51
N ASP A 250 -28.13 -10.52 0.72
CA ASP A 250 -28.63 -9.43 1.55
C ASP A 250 -27.45 -8.56 2.07
N LYS A 251 -27.49 -7.29 1.71
CA LYS A 251 -26.50 -6.29 2.06
C LYS A 251 -27.01 -5.30 3.11
N ASN A 252 -28.21 -5.56 3.67
CA ASN A 252 -28.82 -4.72 4.68
C ASN A 252 -28.22 -5.02 6.06
N MET A 253 -27.52 -4.04 6.62
CA MET A 253 -26.93 -4.11 7.96
C MET A 253 -27.88 -3.65 9.08
N GLY A 254 -29.15 -3.38 8.76
CA GLY A 254 -30.13 -2.82 9.67
C GLY A 254 -30.14 -1.27 9.64
N PHE A 255 -31.15 -0.70 10.26
CA PHE A 255 -31.37 0.76 10.34
C PHE A 255 -31.38 1.50 9.00
N GLY A 256 -31.68 0.79 7.90
CA GLY A 256 -31.68 1.37 6.55
C GLY A 256 -30.28 1.50 5.90
N PHE A 257 -29.24 0.98 6.55
CA PHE A 257 -27.88 1.02 6.02
C PHE A 257 -27.62 -0.19 5.11
N ILE A 258 -27.40 0.08 3.83
CA ILE A 258 -27.14 -0.94 2.80
C ILE A 258 -25.67 -0.82 2.36
N LEU A 259 -24.90 -1.90 2.53
CA LEU A 259 -23.51 -1.97 2.06
C LEU A 259 -23.43 -1.96 0.53
N LEU A 260 -22.51 -1.18 -0.01
CA LEU A 260 -22.09 -1.33 -1.41
C LEU A 260 -21.26 -2.62 -1.58
N PRO A 261 -21.32 -3.30 -2.74
CA PRO A 261 -20.57 -4.54 -2.96
C PRO A 261 -19.08 -4.43 -2.61
N ALA A 262 -18.43 -3.32 -2.95
CA ALA A 262 -17.02 -3.09 -2.63
C ALA A 262 -16.74 -2.86 -1.13
N GLN A 263 -17.75 -2.47 -0.35
CA GLN A 263 -17.61 -2.25 1.10
C GLN A 263 -17.61 -3.56 1.90
N ILE A 264 -17.96 -4.70 1.30
CA ILE A 264 -17.96 -6.00 1.98
C ILE A 264 -16.58 -6.35 2.57
N GLN A 265 -15.52 -5.78 2.00
CA GLN A 265 -14.15 -5.98 2.47
C GLN A 265 -13.91 -5.39 3.88
N VAL A 266 -14.76 -4.47 4.36
CA VAL A 266 -14.67 -3.90 5.73
C VAL A 266 -14.86 -4.98 6.79
N VAL A 267 -15.62 -6.04 6.49
CA VAL A 267 -15.88 -7.15 7.45
C VAL A 267 -14.60 -7.89 7.85
N ASN A 268 -13.53 -7.76 7.08
CA ASN A 268 -12.23 -8.38 7.33
C ASN A 268 -11.19 -7.45 7.97
N GLY A 269 -11.54 -6.22 8.28
CA GLY A 269 -10.62 -5.18 8.77
C GLY A 269 -10.52 -5.03 10.29
#